data_3dc943840d45f3fa96de9ad6dd421471
#
_entry.id   3dc943840d45f3fa96de9ad6dd421471
#
_cell.length_a   1.000
_cell.length_b   1.000
_cell.length_c   1.000
_cell.angle_alpha   90.00
_cell.angle_beta   90.00
_cell.angle_gamma   90.00
#
_symmetry.space_group_name_H-M   'P 1'
#
loop_
_entity.id
_entity.type
_entity.pdbx_description
1 polymer ?
#
loop_
_entity_poly.entity_id
_entity_poly.type
_entity_poly.pdbx_seq_one_letter_code
_entity_poly.pdbx_strand_id
1 'polypeptide(L)'
;LGDRIGKTGIEAEYEPVLRGRVGREFWLVNVHGMDVQPYEGGAEDVEPQSGVALTLAVDSKVQALAESLFVNKRGGAVMMDVKTGGIIASVSAPDYDLNIFQDGLTQPEVDYLYRNPEQPDFNRATQTSMPPGSTWKPFMAAVALEEGMITEDTDLYCPGGYMLGRFYKCHGGSHGNISVRDAIRVSCNTFFFRLMNDTF
;
A
#
# COMPACT_ATOMS: atom_id res chain seq x y z
N LEU A 1 17.36 1.86 -27.98
CA LEU A 1 16.08 1.98 -27.28
C LEU A 1 16.29 1.41 -25.89
N GLY A 2 16.04 2.23 -24.83
CA GLY A 2 16.25 1.79 -23.45
C GLY A 2 15.25 0.71 -23.05
N ASP A 3 15.71 -0.25 -22.25
CA ASP A 3 14.82 -1.26 -21.66
C ASP A 3 13.80 -0.62 -20.74
N ARG A 4 12.56 -1.09 -20.82
CA ARG A 4 11.53 -0.75 -19.83
C ARG A 4 11.78 -1.59 -18.58
N ILE A 5 11.67 -0.98 -17.41
CA ILE A 5 11.87 -1.63 -16.13
C ILE A 5 10.80 -1.16 -15.13
N GLY A 6 10.20 -2.08 -14.43
CA GLY A 6 9.29 -1.79 -13.32
C GLY A 6 10.05 -1.18 -12.15
N LYS A 7 9.68 0.03 -11.71
CA LYS A 7 10.38 0.75 -10.63
C LYS A 7 9.60 0.80 -9.32
N THR A 8 8.30 0.61 -9.39
CA THR A 8 7.42 0.70 -8.20
C THR A 8 6.28 -0.31 -8.30
N GLY A 9 5.66 -0.60 -7.16
CA GLY A 9 4.46 -1.42 -7.08
C GLY A 9 4.63 -2.84 -7.63
N ILE A 10 3.59 -3.33 -8.27
CA ILE A 10 3.52 -4.70 -8.82
C ILE A 10 4.57 -4.90 -9.92
N GLU A 11 4.81 -3.90 -10.75
CA GLU A 11 5.81 -4.00 -11.83
C GLU A 11 7.22 -4.20 -11.28
N ALA A 12 7.59 -3.52 -10.18
CA ALA A 12 8.90 -3.70 -9.56
C ALA A 12 9.03 -5.06 -8.88
N GLU A 13 8.00 -5.49 -8.13
CA GLU A 13 8.00 -6.76 -7.39
C GLU A 13 8.06 -7.95 -8.33
N TYR A 14 7.35 -7.90 -9.45
CA TYR A 14 7.26 -8.99 -10.41
C TYR A 14 8.09 -8.75 -11.69
N GLU A 15 9.00 -7.78 -11.68
CA GLU A 15 9.89 -7.49 -12.83
C GLU A 15 10.57 -8.74 -13.41
N PRO A 16 11.16 -9.65 -12.60
CA PRO A 16 11.80 -10.85 -13.13
C PRO A 16 10.88 -11.79 -13.89
N VAL A 17 9.59 -11.75 -13.58
CA VAL A 17 8.54 -12.58 -14.20
C VAL A 17 7.96 -11.90 -15.43
N LEU A 18 7.70 -10.58 -15.32
CA LEU A 18 7.05 -9.77 -16.36
C LEU A 18 7.98 -9.48 -17.52
N ARG A 19 9.27 -9.25 -17.25
CA ARG A 19 10.23 -8.79 -18.24
C ARG A 19 10.58 -9.86 -19.28
N GLY A 20 10.63 -11.13 -18.89
CA GLY A 20 11.17 -12.20 -19.72
C GLY A 20 12.69 -12.12 -19.87
N ARG A 21 13.20 -12.63 -20.97
CA ARG A 21 14.64 -12.60 -21.30
C ARG A 21 14.82 -11.97 -22.67
N VAL A 22 15.72 -11.00 -22.73
CA VAL A 22 16.09 -10.31 -23.98
C VAL A 22 16.89 -11.29 -24.86
N GLY A 23 16.48 -11.42 -26.10
CA GLY A 23 17.28 -12.11 -27.12
C GLY A 23 18.53 -11.30 -27.49
N ARG A 24 19.49 -11.99 -28.08
CA ARG A 24 20.72 -11.38 -28.58
C ARG A 24 21.05 -11.97 -29.94
N GLU A 25 21.28 -11.12 -30.92
CA GLU A 25 21.82 -11.50 -32.23
C GLU A 25 23.27 -11.02 -32.32
N PHE A 26 24.14 -11.87 -32.82
CA PHE A 26 25.55 -11.55 -32.98
C PHE A 26 25.87 -11.35 -34.46
N TRP A 27 26.42 -10.20 -34.79
CA TRP A 27 26.75 -9.80 -36.17
C TRP A 27 28.24 -9.52 -36.33
N LEU A 28 28.79 -10.00 -37.44
CA LEU A 28 30.11 -9.53 -37.89
C LEU A 28 29.97 -8.12 -38.48
N VAL A 29 30.81 -7.19 -38.02
CA VAL A 29 30.78 -5.80 -38.50
C VAL A 29 32.09 -5.50 -39.28
N ASN A 30 32.00 -4.63 -40.30
CA ASN A 30 33.15 -4.16 -41.02
C ASN A 30 33.90 -3.08 -40.23
N VAL A 31 35.01 -2.58 -40.79
CA VAL A 31 35.84 -1.51 -40.18
C VAL A 31 35.10 -0.20 -39.96
N HIS A 32 33.94 -0.02 -40.55
CA HIS A 32 33.07 1.14 -40.38
C HIS A 32 31.93 0.91 -39.41
N GLY A 33 31.87 -0.29 -38.74
CA GLY A 33 30.84 -0.64 -37.80
C GLY A 33 29.47 -1.03 -38.43
N MET A 34 29.45 -1.34 -39.74
CA MET A 34 28.24 -1.79 -40.41
C MET A 34 28.11 -3.31 -40.35
N ASP A 35 26.91 -3.82 -40.07
CA ASP A 35 26.60 -5.23 -40.06
C ASP A 35 26.85 -5.86 -41.46
N VAL A 36 27.57 -6.96 -41.50
CA VAL A 36 27.95 -7.66 -42.74
C VAL A 36 27.18 -8.99 -42.86
N GLN A 37 27.28 -9.81 -41.83
CA GLN A 37 26.62 -11.11 -41.80
C GLN A 37 26.45 -11.60 -40.34
N PRO A 38 25.49 -12.51 -40.08
CA PRO A 38 25.37 -13.15 -38.78
C PRO A 38 26.68 -13.87 -38.40
N TYR A 39 27.08 -13.72 -37.15
CA TYR A 39 28.22 -14.47 -36.62
C TYR A 39 27.91 -15.96 -36.60
N GLU A 40 28.82 -16.78 -37.16
CA GLU A 40 28.64 -18.25 -37.28
C GLU A 40 27.26 -18.68 -37.83
N GLY A 41 26.66 -17.87 -38.72
CA GLY A 41 25.34 -18.14 -39.30
C GLY A 41 24.19 -18.04 -38.31
N GLY A 42 24.39 -17.34 -37.19
CA GLY A 42 23.39 -17.18 -36.12
C GLY A 42 23.38 -18.30 -35.09
N ALA A 43 24.39 -19.23 -35.11
CA ALA A 43 24.42 -20.35 -34.19
C ALA A 43 24.56 -19.96 -32.72
N GLU A 44 25.15 -18.81 -32.46
CA GLU A 44 25.32 -18.22 -31.11
C GLU A 44 24.19 -17.28 -30.69
N ASP A 45 23.20 -17.07 -31.54
CA ASP A 45 22.08 -16.20 -31.23
C ASP A 45 21.24 -16.74 -30.07
N VAL A 46 20.78 -15.86 -29.21
CA VAL A 46 19.92 -16.20 -28.07
C VAL A 46 18.51 -15.74 -28.37
N GLU A 47 17.61 -16.69 -28.49
CA GLU A 47 16.19 -16.40 -28.71
C GLU A 47 15.55 -15.63 -27.54
N PRO A 48 14.74 -14.59 -27.81
CA PRO A 48 14.03 -13.88 -26.77
C PRO A 48 12.94 -14.75 -26.14
N GLN A 49 12.77 -14.64 -24.83
CA GLN A 49 11.71 -15.30 -24.09
C GLN A 49 10.74 -14.24 -23.53
N SER A 50 9.47 -14.32 -23.94
CA SER A 50 8.44 -13.42 -23.42
C SER A 50 8.26 -13.62 -21.91
N GLY A 51 7.97 -12.53 -21.21
CA GLY A 51 7.55 -12.59 -19.81
C GLY A 51 6.18 -13.28 -19.64
N VAL A 52 5.84 -13.56 -18.40
CA VAL A 52 4.59 -14.22 -18.04
C VAL A 52 3.57 -13.17 -17.60
N ALA A 53 2.33 -13.30 -18.10
CA ALA A 53 1.23 -12.44 -17.67
C ALA A 53 0.83 -12.75 -16.21
N LEU A 54 0.60 -11.70 -15.43
CA LEU A 54 0.09 -11.82 -14.07
C LEU A 54 -1.43 -11.63 -14.05
N THR A 55 -2.11 -12.49 -13.29
CA THR A 55 -3.52 -12.29 -12.94
C THR A 55 -3.61 -11.79 -11.51
N LEU A 56 -4.16 -10.60 -11.34
CA LEU A 56 -4.32 -9.97 -10.04
C LEU A 56 -5.69 -10.29 -9.44
N ALA A 57 -5.80 -10.19 -8.11
CA ALA A 57 -7.08 -10.28 -7.40
C ALA A 57 -7.95 -9.02 -7.53
N VAL A 58 -7.40 -7.97 -8.16
CA VAL A 58 -8.11 -6.70 -8.36
C VAL A 58 -9.32 -6.89 -9.29
N ASP A 59 -10.51 -6.51 -8.81
CA ASP A 59 -11.71 -6.42 -9.64
C ASP A 59 -11.74 -5.07 -10.35
N SER A 60 -11.65 -5.08 -11.68
CA SER A 60 -11.57 -3.87 -12.48
C SER A 60 -12.79 -2.95 -12.35
N LYS A 61 -13.97 -3.50 -12.09
CA LYS A 61 -15.20 -2.69 -11.91
C LYS A 61 -15.22 -2.03 -10.54
N VAL A 62 -14.82 -2.76 -9.50
CA VAL A 62 -14.72 -2.22 -8.14
C VAL A 62 -13.61 -1.18 -8.07
N GLN A 63 -12.46 -1.42 -8.73
CA GLN A 63 -11.37 -0.45 -8.84
C GLN A 63 -11.84 0.85 -9.51
N ALA A 64 -12.47 0.76 -10.69
CA ALA A 64 -12.97 1.93 -11.41
C ALA A 64 -14.03 2.72 -10.61
N LEU A 65 -14.93 2.01 -9.91
CA LEU A 65 -15.89 2.66 -9.02
C LEU A 65 -15.17 3.38 -7.87
N ALA A 66 -14.22 2.72 -7.22
CA ALA A 66 -13.47 3.30 -6.12
C ALA A 66 -12.70 4.55 -6.57
N GLU A 67 -12.01 4.53 -7.72
CA GLU A 67 -11.34 5.69 -8.31
C GLU A 67 -12.32 6.84 -8.58
N SER A 68 -13.48 6.55 -9.15
CA SER A 68 -14.50 7.56 -9.41
C SER A 68 -14.99 8.28 -8.15
N LEU A 69 -15.04 7.57 -7.02
CA LEU A 69 -15.42 8.13 -5.72
C LEU A 69 -14.33 9.04 -5.12
N PHE A 70 -13.09 8.92 -5.60
CA PHE A 70 -11.96 9.72 -5.17
C PHE A 70 -11.68 10.96 -6.03
N VAL A 71 -12.44 11.18 -7.08
CA VAL A 71 -12.33 12.42 -7.90
C VAL A 71 -12.45 13.66 -7.00
N ASN A 72 -11.50 14.59 -7.12
CA ASN A 72 -11.37 15.81 -6.32
C ASN A 72 -11.20 15.56 -4.80
N LYS A 73 -10.69 14.40 -4.42
CA LYS A 73 -10.35 14.07 -3.03
C LYS A 73 -8.87 13.74 -2.90
N ARG A 74 -8.37 13.76 -1.66
CA ARG A 74 -7.01 13.35 -1.33
C ARG A 74 -7.05 12.26 -0.27
N GLY A 75 -6.43 11.13 -0.56
CA GLY A 75 -6.40 10.01 0.37
C GLY A 75 -6.09 8.69 -0.32
N GLY A 76 -6.13 7.61 0.44
CA GLY A 76 -6.02 6.25 -0.07
C GLY A 76 -7.14 5.37 0.48
N ALA A 77 -7.50 4.35 -0.28
CA ALA A 77 -8.42 3.30 0.14
C ALA A 77 -7.93 1.94 -0.36
N VAL A 78 -8.09 0.92 0.48
CA VAL A 78 -7.78 -0.47 0.12
C VAL A 78 -8.98 -1.32 0.49
N MET A 79 -9.41 -2.16 -0.44
CA MET A 79 -10.42 -3.19 -0.21
C MET A 79 -9.78 -4.56 -0.35
N MET A 80 -9.92 -5.38 0.68
CA MET A 80 -9.30 -6.70 0.77
C MET A 80 -10.35 -7.76 1.04
N ASP A 81 -10.24 -8.90 0.37
CA ASP A 81 -11.02 -10.10 0.70
C ASP A 81 -10.49 -10.70 2.02
N VAL A 82 -11.37 -10.81 3.01
CA VAL A 82 -10.99 -11.25 4.36
C VAL A 82 -10.62 -12.73 4.46
N LYS A 83 -10.99 -13.55 3.47
CA LYS A 83 -10.70 -14.98 3.45
C LYS A 83 -9.37 -15.30 2.78
N THR A 84 -9.08 -14.59 1.69
CA THR A 84 -7.92 -14.87 0.84
C THR A 84 -6.77 -13.90 1.04
N GLY A 85 -7.04 -12.70 1.61
CA GLY A 85 -6.09 -11.60 1.67
C GLY A 85 -5.90 -10.89 0.33
N GLY A 86 -6.63 -11.29 -0.71
CA GLY A 86 -6.53 -10.69 -2.05
C GLY A 86 -7.01 -9.25 -2.06
N ILE A 87 -6.23 -8.36 -2.67
CA ILE A 87 -6.60 -6.95 -2.84
C ILE A 87 -7.60 -6.82 -3.98
N ILE A 88 -8.84 -6.46 -3.65
CA ILE A 88 -9.94 -6.27 -4.60
C ILE A 88 -9.86 -4.90 -5.29
N ALA A 89 -9.48 -3.87 -4.51
CA ALA A 89 -9.24 -2.52 -5.01
C ALA A 89 -8.20 -1.80 -4.15
N SER A 90 -7.40 -0.93 -4.79
CA SER A 90 -6.41 -0.08 -4.12
C SER A 90 -6.35 1.27 -4.81
N VAL A 91 -6.74 2.34 -4.12
CA VAL A 91 -6.84 3.69 -4.66
C VAL A 91 -5.91 4.63 -3.90
N SER A 92 -5.21 5.45 -4.64
CA SER A 92 -4.43 6.59 -4.11
C SER A 92 -4.81 7.83 -4.90
N ALA A 93 -5.24 8.90 -4.24
CA ALA A 93 -5.65 10.14 -4.88
C ALA A 93 -4.94 11.36 -4.28
N PRO A 94 -4.60 12.39 -5.06
CA PRO A 94 -4.76 12.44 -6.53
C PRO A 94 -3.94 11.37 -7.22
N ASP A 95 -4.36 11.01 -8.43
CA ASP A 95 -3.77 9.96 -9.25
C ASP A 95 -3.25 10.55 -10.56
N TYR A 96 -2.62 9.73 -11.38
CA TYR A 96 -2.10 10.09 -12.70
C TYR A 96 -2.23 8.92 -13.68
N ASP A 97 -2.27 9.23 -14.97
CA ASP A 97 -2.29 8.22 -16.02
C ASP A 97 -0.90 7.54 -16.14
N LEU A 98 -0.86 6.23 -15.89
CA LEU A 98 0.37 5.44 -16.00
C LEU A 98 0.96 5.41 -17.42
N ASN A 99 0.13 5.66 -18.44
CA ASN A 99 0.58 5.67 -19.84
C ASN A 99 1.54 6.83 -20.17
N ILE A 100 1.60 7.88 -19.34
CA ILE A 100 2.53 9.00 -19.55
C ILE A 100 4.00 8.57 -19.58
N PHE A 101 4.34 7.41 -19.02
CA PHE A 101 5.72 6.90 -19.04
C PHE A 101 6.09 6.16 -20.34
N GLN A 102 5.14 5.92 -21.25
CA GLN A 102 5.40 5.13 -22.47
C GLN A 102 6.35 5.82 -23.45
N ASP A 103 6.15 7.12 -23.66
CA ASP A 103 6.88 7.91 -24.65
C ASP A 103 7.86 8.90 -24.02
N GLY A 104 8.06 8.80 -22.70
CA GLY A 104 8.85 9.75 -21.90
C GLY A 104 7.99 10.92 -21.40
N LEU A 105 8.38 11.46 -20.24
CA LEU A 105 7.61 12.54 -19.59
C LEU A 105 7.86 13.88 -20.29
N THR A 106 6.80 14.61 -20.57
CA THR A 106 6.83 16.02 -20.94
C THR A 106 7.08 16.90 -19.71
N GLN A 107 7.53 18.15 -19.91
CA GLN A 107 7.75 19.06 -18.79
C GLN A 107 6.48 19.31 -17.93
N PRO A 108 5.27 19.49 -18.50
CA PRO A 108 4.05 19.59 -17.69
C PRO A 108 3.76 18.34 -16.84
N GLU A 109 4.03 17.15 -17.34
CA GLU A 109 3.86 15.89 -16.59
C GLU A 109 4.89 15.76 -15.47
N VAL A 110 6.14 16.13 -15.70
CA VAL A 110 7.18 16.22 -14.67
C VAL A 110 6.74 17.19 -13.56
N ASP A 111 6.24 18.36 -13.92
CA ASP A 111 5.78 19.36 -12.96
C ASP A 111 4.55 18.87 -12.19
N TYR A 112 3.61 18.19 -12.87
CA TYR A 112 2.44 17.59 -12.23
C TYR A 112 2.82 16.49 -11.24
N LEU A 113 3.70 15.57 -11.61
CA LEU A 113 4.09 14.44 -10.77
C LEU A 113 4.95 14.87 -9.58
N TYR A 114 6.01 15.64 -9.83
CA TYR A 114 7.11 15.82 -8.85
C TYR A 114 7.14 17.21 -8.20
N ARG A 115 6.44 18.20 -8.76
CA ARG A 115 6.39 19.57 -8.20
C ARG A 115 5.01 19.98 -7.70
N ASN A 116 4.00 19.15 -7.93
CA ASN A 116 2.66 19.40 -7.44
C ASN A 116 2.61 19.24 -5.91
N PRO A 117 2.12 20.23 -5.15
CA PRO A 117 1.94 20.13 -3.69
C PRO A 117 1.05 18.96 -3.24
N GLU A 118 0.16 18.50 -4.12
CA GLU A 118 -0.72 17.37 -3.88
C GLU A 118 0.00 16.02 -3.96
N GLN A 119 1.24 15.98 -4.51
CA GLN A 119 2.07 14.78 -4.62
C GLN A 119 1.31 13.56 -5.20
N PRO A 120 0.92 13.59 -6.47
CA PRO A 120 0.19 12.47 -7.09
C PRO A 120 1.04 11.19 -7.21
N ASP A 121 2.37 11.30 -7.26
CA ASP A 121 3.33 10.19 -7.27
C ASP A 121 3.41 9.45 -5.92
N PHE A 122 2.97 10.08 -4.83
CA PHE A 122 2.96 9.47 -3.51
C PHE A 122 1.79 8.49 -3.35
N ASN A 123 2.07 7.19 -3.30
CA ASN A 123 1.02 6.17 -3.12
C ASN A 123 0.47 6.17 -1.69
N ARG A 124 -0.67 6.83 -1.50
CA ARG A 124 -1.31 6.97 -0.19
C ARG A 124 -1.92 5.69 0.35
N ALA A 125 -2.22 4.73 -0.50
CA ALA A 125 -2.73 3.43 -0.06
C ALA A 125 -1.66 2.57 0.61
N THR A 126 -0.39 2.72 0.21
CA THR A 126 0.71 1.84 0.66
C THR A 126 1.79 2.55 1.46
N GLN A 127 1.97 3.87 1.27
CA GLN A 127 3.08 4.64 1.86
C GLN A 127 2.66 5.58 2.98
N THR A 128 1.35 5.81 3.18
CA THR A 128 0.88 6.69 4.26
C THR A 128 1.16 6.04 5.62
N SER A 129 1.82 6.78 6.49
CA SER A 129 1.99 6.42 7.90
C SER A 129 1.21 7.41 8.76
N MET A 130 0.09 6.96 9.30
CA MET A 130 -0.77 7.76 10.18
C MET A 130 -1.11 6.98 11.44
N PRO A 131 -1.26 7.66 12.60
CA PRO A 131 -1.76 7.01 13.80
C PRO A 131 -3.14 6.38 13.52
N PRO A 132 -3.33 5.08 13.81
CA PRO A 132 -4.59 4.38 13.50
C PRO A 132 -5.76 4.89 14.36
N GLY A 133 -5.47 5.58 15.45
CA GLY A 133 -6.50 6.07 16.36
C GLY A 133 -7.33 4.94 16.98
N SER A 134 -8.67 5.20 17.19
CA SER A 134 -9.55 4.22 17.85
C SER A 134 -9.78 2.93 17.07
N THR A 135 -9.39 2.86 15.80
CA THR A 135 -9.47 1.61 15.03
C THR A 135 -8.49 0.55 15.53
N TRP A 136 -7.46 0.97 16.31
CA TRP A 136 -6.51 0.06 16.94
C TRP A 136 -7.05 -0.64 18.20
N LYS A 137 -8.07 -0.07 18.85
CA LYS A 137 -8.60 -0.57 20.13
C LYS A 137 -9.09 -2.03 20.11
N PRO A 138 -9.84 -2.49 19.09
CA PRO A 138 -10.20 -3.90 18.98
C PRO A 138 -9.00 -4.85 18.92
N PHE A 139 -7.93 -4.46 18.24
CA PHE A 139 -6.70 -5.26 18.18
C PHE A 139 -6.02 -5.33 19.55
N MET A 140 -5.91 -4.20 20.26
CA MET A 140 -5.38 -4.18 21.63
C MET A 140 -6.20 -5.06 22.57
N ALA A 141 -7.53 -5.01 22.47
CA ALA A 141 -8.41 -5.85 23.26
C ALA A 141 -8.23 -7.35 22.94
N ALA A 142 -8.14 -7.71 21.67
CA ALA A 142 -7.91 -9.09 21.24
C ALA A 142 -6.57 -9.64 21.79
N VAL A 143 -5.50 -8.88 21.67
CA VAL A 143 -4.19 -9.27 22.23
C VAL A 143 -4.26 -9.43 23.76
N ALA A 144 -4.86 -8.47 24.47
CA ALA A 144 -4.95 -8.52 25.92
C ALA A 144 -5.81 -9.70 26.44
N LEU A 145 -6.84 -10.09 25.71
CA LEU A 145 -7.66 -11.28 26.01
C LEU A 145 -6.87 -12.57 25.71
N GLU A 146 -6.19 -12.64 24.59
CA GLU A 146 -5.40 -13.82 24.17
C GLU A 146 -4.23 -14.08 25.12
N GLU A 147 -3.53 -13.03 25.56
CA GLU A 147 -2.44 -13.10 26.54
C GLU A 147 -2.92 -13.28 27.98
N GLY A 148 -4.24 -13.34 28.22
CA GLY A 148 -4.82 -13.52 29.54
C GLY A 148 -4.63 -12.33 30.50
N MET A 149 -4.28 -11.14 29.97
CA MET A 149 -4.09 -9.92 30.77
C MET A 149 -5.39 -9.38 31.32
N ILE A 150 -6.46 -9.57 30.57
CA ILE A 150 -7.84 -9.29 30.95
C ILE A 150 -8.75 -10.47 30.57
N THR A 151 -9.94 -10.49 31.16
CA THR A 151 -11.05 -11.35 30.75
C THR A 151 -12.21 -10.49 30.23
N GLU A 152 -13.23 -11.09 29.65
CA GLU A 152 -14.45 -10.37 29.25
C GLU A 152 -15.14 -9.64 30.42
N ASP A 153 -14.98 -10.16 31.64
CA ASP A 153 -15.56 -9.63 32.88
C ASP A 153 -14.64 -8.60 33.57
N THR A 154 -13.46 -8.33 33.02
CA THR A 154 -12.53 -7.35 33.62
C THR A 154 -13.05 -5.93 33.43
N ASP A 155 -13.36 -5.27 34.53
CA ASP A 155 -13.76 -3.87 34.58
C ASP A 155 -12.60 -2.95 34.93
N LEU A 156 -12.45 -1.85 34.20
CA LEU A 156 -11.52 -0.76 34.53
C LEU A 156 -12.30 0.56 34.73
N TYR A 157 -11.91 1.32 35.75
CA TYR A 157 -12.58 2.58 36.06
C TYR A 157 -12.12 3.72 35.14
N CYS A 158 -13.06 4.40 34.50
CA CYS A 158 -12.82 5.58 33.66
C CYS A 158 -13.34 6.84 34.33
N PRO A 159 -12.47 7.69 34.90
CA PRO A 159 -12.86 8.98 35.52
C PRO A 159 -13.13 10.09 34.49
N GLY A 160 -13.06 9.84 33.20
CA GLY A 160 -13.21 10.82 32.13
C GLY A 160 -11.92 11.22 31.42
N GLY A 161 -10.81 10.59 31.79
CA GLY A 161 -9.49 10.79 31.16
C GLY A 161 -8.40 10.02 31.86
N TYR A 162 -7.19 10.08 31.32
CA TYR A 162 -6.02 9.43 31.83
C TYR A 162 -4.79 10.36 31.78
N MET A 163 -3.94 10.30 32.81
CA MET A 163 -2.73 11.09 32.89
C MET A 163 -1.55 10.25 32.39
N LEU A 164 -0.97 10.63 31.26
CA LEU A 164 0.25 10.02 30.69
C LEU A 164 1.17 11.14 30.21
N GLY A 165 2.01 11.64 31.11
CA GLY A 165 2.80 12.84 30.89
C GLY A 165 1.94 14.11 30.79
N ARG A 166 0.83 14.04 30.08
CA ARG A 166 -0.23 15.07 30.00
C ARG A 166 -1.61 14.40 30.15
N PHE A 167 -2.63 15.22 30.42
CA PHE A 167 -4.01 14.71 30.53
C PHE A 167 -4.63 14.44 29.17
N TYR A 168 -5.05 13.20 28.94
CA TYR A 168 -5.80 12.76 27.75
C TYR A 168 -7.26 12.55 28.12
N LYS A 169 -8.09 13.45 27.65
CA LYS A 169 -9.55 13.41 27.86
C LYS A 169 -10.15 12.18 27.18
N CYS A 170 -11.08 11.54 27.89
CA CYS A 170 -11.88 10.48 27.32
C CYS A 170 -13.06 11.08 26.52
N HIS A 171 -13.38 10.48 25.37
CA HIS A 171 -14.55 10.86 24.59
C HIS A 171 -15.80 10.54 25.40
N GLY A 172 -16.75 11.48 25.47
CA GLY A 172 -18.00 11.31 26.24
C GLY A 172 -17.88 11.54 27.75
N GLY A 173 -16.67 11.84 28.29
CA GLY A 173 -16.46 12.10 29.72
C GLY A 173 -16.19 10.83 30.53
N SER A 174 -16.69 10.78 31.80
CA SER A 174 -16.54 9.63 32.67
C SER A 174 -17.50 8.49 32.25
N HIS A 175 -16.96 7.27 32.18
CA HIS A 175 -17.75 6.07 31.90
C HIS A 175 -17.93 5.18 33.14
N GLY A 176 -17.29 5.52 34.26
CA GLY A 176 -17.31 4.68 35.47
C GLY A 176 -16.56 3.35 35.28
N ASN A 177 -17.00 2.31 35.95
CA ASN A 177 -16.50 0.96 35.71
C ASN A 177 -17.03 0.45 34.38
N ILE A 178 -16.16 -0.03 33.53
CA ILE A 178 -16.49 -0.38 32.16
C ILE A 178 -15.70 -1.61 31.70
N SER A 179 -16.40 -2.60 31.14
CA SER A 179 -15.81 -3.80 30.56
C SER A 179 -15.12 -3.52 29.22
N VAL A 180 -14.30 -4.47 28.75
CA VAL A 180 -13.62 -4.37 27.44
C VAL A 180 -14.62 -4.20 26.30
N ARG A 181 -15.75 -4.92 26.35
CA ARG A 181 -16.83 -4.85 25.35
C ARG A 181 -17.42 -3.44 25.25
N ASP A 182 -17.77 -2.89 26.41
CA ASP A 182 -18.33 -1.54 26.47
C ASP A 182 -17.29 -0.47 26.15
N ALA A 183 -16.04 -0.68 26.55
CA ALA A 183 -14.94 0.22 26.21
C ALA A 183 -14.70 0.34 24.69
N ILE A 184 -14.84 -0.76 23.95
CA ILE A 184 -14.84 -0.74 22.48
C ILE A 184 -16.05 0.03 21.96
N ARG A 185 -17.25 -0.30 22.44
CA ARG A 185 -18.52 0.29 22.00
C ARG A 185 -18.57 1.80 22.12
N VAL A 186 -18.10 2.33 23.27
CA VAL A 186 -18.08 3.79 23.52
C VAL A 186 -16.73 4.43 23.19
N SER A 187 -15.78 3.66 22.66
CA SER A 187 -14.43 4.12 22.34
C SER A 187 -13.70 4.77 23.53
N CYS A 188 -13.74 4.14 24.71
CA CYS A 188 -13.17 4.66 25.93
C CYS A 188 -11.64 4.73 25.88
N ASN A 189 -11.07 5.93 25.81
CA ASN A 189 -9.61 6.12 25.80
C ASN A 189 -8.97 5.65 27.12
N THR A 190 -9.59 5.98 28.25
CA THR A 190 -9.03 5.66 29.59
C THR A 190 -8.87 4.16 29.78
N PHE A 191 -9.85 3.35 29.34
CA PHE A 191 -9.74 1.89 29.44
C PHE A 191 -8.47 1.39 28.76
N PHE A 192 -8.24 1.81 27.50
CA PHE A 192 -7.09 1.34 26.72
C PHE A 192 -5.77 1.95 27.18
N PHE A 193 -5.74 3.16 27.72
CA PHE A 193 -4.55 3.69 28.36
C PHE A 193 -4.19 2.91 29.63
N ARG A 194 -5.17 2.56 30.45
CA ARG A 194 -4.95 1.72 31.65
C ARG A 194 -4.50 0.32 31.26
N LEU A 195 -5.16 -0.28 30.30
CA LEU A 195 -4.77 -1.59 29.78
C LEU A 195 -3.28 -1.62 29.39
N MET A 196 -2.79 -0.58 28.71
CA MET A 196 -1.41 -0.53 28.23
C MET A 196 -0.38 -0.12 29.31
N ASN A 197 -0.76 0.65 30.32
CA ASN A 197 0.20 1.19 31.27
C ASN A 197 0.11 0.59 32.67
N ASP A 198 -1.05 0.09 33.06
CA ASP A 198 -1.27 -0.43 34.41
C ASP A 198 -1.24 -1.98 34.44
N THR A 199 -1.35 -2.62 33.25
CA THR A 199 -1.40 -4.08 33.11
C THR A 199 -0.15 -4.67 32.44
N PHE A 200 0.64 -3.85 31.74
CA PHE A 200 1.99 -4.18 31.25
C PHE A 200 3.05 -3.62 32.19
#